data_df32e16655bc229f96f2c80610797623
#
_entry.id   df32e16655bc229f96f2c80610797623
#
_cell.length_a   1.000
_cell.length_b   1.000
_cell.length_c   1.000
_cell.angle_alpha   90.00
_cell.angle_beta   90.00
_cell.angle_gamma   90.00
#
_symmetry.space_group_name_H-M   'P 1'
#
loop_
_entity.id
_entity.type
_entity.pdbx_description
1 polymer ?
#
loop_
_entity_poly.entity_id
_entity_poly.type
_entity_poly.pdbx_seq_one_letter_code
_entity_poly.pdbx_strand_id
1 'polypeptide(L)' 'MKKYSCEKHIDHALDMFVAEQKEFPIMDKVQEDEKLSTKCSYCEEQAEYIVSSK' A
#
# COMPACT_ATOMS: atom_id res chain seq x y z
N MET A 1 -6.62 -9.31 -1.34
CA MET A 1 -6.60 -8.26 -0.32
C MET A 1 -5.66 -7.16 -0.74
N LYS A 2 -6.10 -5.93 -0.64
CA LYS A 2 -5.32 -4.79 -1.09
C LYS A 2 -5.18 -3.76 0.01
N LYS A 3 -4.01 -3.16 0.09
CA LYS A 3 -3.76 -2.06 1.03
C LYS A 3 -3.04 -0.95 0.31
N TYR A 4 -3.40 0.28 0.64
CA TYR A 4 -2.78 1.45 0.05
C TYR A 4 -1.80 2.05 1.04
N SER A 5 -0.70 2.56 0.52
CA SER A 5 0.36 3.10 1.35
C SER A 5 1.01 4.30 0.68
N CYS A 6 1.42 5.27 1.48
CA CYS A 6 2.20 6.38 0.96
C CYS A 6 3.67 5.99 0.89
N GLU A 7 4.47 6.86 0.28
CA GLU A 7 5.89 6.61 0.11
C GLU A 7 6.60 6.40 1.45
N LYS A 8 6.15 7.08 2.48
CA LYS A 8 6.77 6.98 3.80
C LYS A 8 6.43 5.69 4.54
N HIS A 9 5.28 5.12 4.25
CA HIS A 9 4.80 3.95 4.96
C HIS A 9 4.87 2.67 4.15
N ILE A 10 5.45 2.73 2.95
CA ILE A 10 5.48 1.55 2.09
C ILE A 10 6.27 0.40 2.73
N ASP A 11 7.39 0.70 3.36
CA ASP A 11 8.19 -0.32 4.04
C ASP A 11 7.39 -0.96 5.17
N HIS A 12 6.68 -0.13 5.93
CA HIS A 12 5.84 -0.62 7.00
C HIS A 12 4.69 -1.47 6.47
N ALA A 13 4.08 -1.02 5.37
CA ALA A 13 2.98 -1.74 4.76
C ALA A 13 3.41 -3.11 4.27
N LEU A 14 4.58 -3.18 3.64
CA LEU A 14 5.12 -4.46 3.17
C LEU A 14 5.41 -5.40 4.32
N ASP A 15 6.01 -4.87 5.38
CA ASP A 15 6.36 -5.65 6.55
C ASP A 15 5.10 -6.21 7.22
N MET A 16 4.11 -5.36 7.42
CA MET A 16 2.85 -5.78 8.03
C MET A 16 2.12 -6.79 7.16
N PHE A 17 2.18 -6.59 5.85
CA PHE A 17 1.52 -7.51 4.93
C PHE A 17 2.12 -8.91 5.03
N VAL A 18 3.45 -8.99 5.01
CA VAL A 18 4.15 -10.28 5.15
C VAL A 18 3.81 -10.93 6.49
N ALA A 19 3.78 -10.15 7.55
CA ALA A 19 3.47 -10.66 8.88
C ALA A 19 2.05 -11.22 8.98
N GLU A 20 1.10 -10.57 8.31
CA GLU A 20 -0.30 -10.99 8.36
C GLU A 20 -0.62 -12.11 7.39
N GLN A 21 -0.15 -11.98 6.15
CA GLN A 21 -0.52 -12.92 5.08
C GLN A 21 0.49 -14.03 4.90
N LYS A 22 1.70 -13.84 5.40
CA LYS A 22 2.81 -14.80 5.25
C LYS A 22 3.10 -15.12 3.79
N GLU A 23 2.91 -14.13 2.93
CA GLU A 23 3.17 -14.25 1.50
C GLU A 23 3.93 -13.03 1.04
N PHE A 24 4.63 -13.16 -0.09
CA PHE A 24 5.29 -12.01 -0.70
C PHE A 24 4.23 -11.10 -1.30
N PRO A 25 4.20 -9.85 -0.91
CA PRO A 25 3.24 -8.90 -1.46
C PRO A 25 3.62 -8.48 -2.87
N ILE A 26 2.60 -8.15 -3.64
CA ILE A 26 2.78 -7.51 -4.94
C ILE A 26 2.63 -6.02 -4.71
N MET A 27 3.62 -5.25 -5.11
CA MET A 27 3.60 -3.80 -4.95
C MET A 27 3.52 -3.14 -6.31
N ASP A 28 2.52 -2.29 -6.48
CA ASP A 28 2.35 -1.49 -7.68
C ASP A 28 2.16 -0.03 -7.31
N LYS A 29 2.40 0.85 -8.26
CA LYS A 29 2.14 2.26 -8.06
C LYS A 29 0.66 2.56 -8.29
N VAL A 30 0.11 3.41 -7.47
CA VAL A 30 -1.26 3.88 -7.64
C VAL A 30 -1.31 4.81 -8.85
N GLN A 31 -2.35 4.67 -9.67
CA GLN A 31 -2.56 5.54 -10.81
C GLN A 31 -2.76 6.98 -10.34
N GLU A 32 -2.31 7.94 -11.14
CA GLU A 32 -2.44 9.35 -10.76
C GLU A 32 -3.88 9.76 -10.49
N ASP A 33 -4.80 9.24 -11.28
CA ASP A 33 -6.22 9.52 -11.09
C ASP A 33 -6.72 9.00 -9.75
N GLU A 34 -6.21 7.87 -9.31
CA GLU A 34 -6.61 7.26 -8.05
C GLU A 34 -5.91 7.89 -6.85
N LYS A 35 -4.72 8.44 -7.04
CA LYS A 35 -3.98 9.10 -5.95
C LYS A 35 -4.78 10.20 -5.30
N LEU A 36 -5.54 10.94 -6.10
CA LEU A 36 -6.31 12.07 -5.61
C LEU A 36 -7.44 11.66 -4.67
N SER A 37 -7.94 10.45 -4.81
CA SER A 37 -9.05 9.97 -4.00
C SER A 37 -8.67 8.83 -3.06
N THR A 38 -7.43 8.38 -3.10
CA THR A 38 -6.97 7.26 -2.30
C THR A 38 -5.96 7.73 -1.27
N LYS A 39 -6.20 7.39 -0.03
CA LYS A 39 -5.31 7.77 1.07
C LYS A 39 -4.57 6.57 1.62
N CYS A 40 -3.40 6.82 2.17
CA CYS A 40 -2.61 5.80 2.85
C CYS A 40 -3.41 5.18 3.99
N SER A 41 -3.28 3.88 4.16
CA SER A 41 -3.97 3.17 5.24
C SER A 41 -3.39 3.47 6.62
N TYR A 42 -2.20 4.03 6.67
CA TYR A 42 -1.48 4.27 7.93
C TYR A 42 -1.37 5.73 8.31
N CYS A 43 -1.73 6.61 7.40
CA CYS A 43 -1.75 8.05 7.64
C CYS A 43 -2.78 8.67 6.71
N GLU A 44 -2.90 9.99 6.72
CA GLU A 44 -3.90 10.67 5.89
C GLU A 44 -3.34 11.26 4.60
N GLU A 45 -2.09 10.96 4.28
CA GLU A 45 -1.49 11.44 3.06
C GLU A 45 -1.94 10.61 1.87
N GLN A 46 -1.71 11.13 0.68
CA GLN A 46 -2.06 10.42 -0.55
C GLN A 46 -1.29 9.11 -0.65
N ALA A 47 -1.98 8.08 -1.09
CA ALA A 47 -1.33 6.79 -1.32
C ALA A 47 -0.49 6.85 -2.59
N GLU A 48 0.71 6.31 -2.52
CA GLU A 48 1.61 6.22 -3.66
C GLU A 48 1.70 4.80 -4.19
N TYR A 49 1.47 3.82 -3.34
CA TYR A 49 1.64 2.42 -3.68
C TYR A 49 0.44 1.61 -3.22
N ILE A 50 0.22 0.53 -3.95
CA ILE A 50 -0.80 -0.45 -3.58
C ILE A 50 -0.09 -1.78 -3.33
N VAL A 51 -0.40 -2.40 -2.21
CA VAL A 51 0.14 -3.70 -1.83
C VAL A 51 -1.00 -4.71 -1.89
N SER A 52 -0.79 -5.80 -2.60
CA SER A 52 -1.84 -6.80 -2.74
C SER A 52 -1.26 -8.20 -2.67
N SER A 53 -2.14 -9.17 -2.46
CA SER A 53 -1.76 -10.58 -2.50
C SER A 53 -2.08 -11.13 -3.89
N LYS A 54 -1.45 -12.25 -4.21
CA LYS A 54 -1.75 -12.92 -5.47
C LYS A 54 -3.19 -13.42 -5.52
#